data_75c6983dccf4fa015a3444eae4a08f36
#
_entry.id   75c6983dccf4fa015a3444eae4a08f36
#
_cell.length_a   1.000
_cell.length_b   1.000
_cell.length_c   1.000
_cell.angle_alpha   90.00
_cell.angle_beta   90.00
_cell.angle_gamma   90.00
#
_symmetry.space_group_name_H-M   'P 1'
#
loop_
_entity.id
_entity.type
_entity.pdbx_description
1 polymer ?
#
loop_
_entity_poly.entity_id
_entity_poly.type
_entity_poly.pdbx_seq_one_letter_code
_entity_poly.pdbx_strand_id
1 'polypeptide(L)'
;MFRAVARGVEVVEAPMVQLVENPLDAAAVAVALEHCDAVVFATGRAAYRLADEARKAGLYEKIRSLVARMKVATVEGEKGAVMVQNAFGVRPAAASTVEEFQLEECRYAVVFHYGVRDEELLARVGCSYIEFFPYRALPGGWDSVAMILSSDAAVFTSALAVRYFSEVGGPQAVRELAKKLVVAGGPGVSRALTQLGVPHVVAPSGRLGPLAQYVMNLVKEKATSDQRPGT
;
A
#
# COMPACT_ATOMS: atom_id res chain seq x y z
N MET A 1 -11.24 0.49 13.32
CA MET A 1 -12.43 0.51 12.41
C MET A 1 -13.01 -0.88 12.18
N PHE A 2 -12.25 -1.90 11.81
CA PHE A 2 -12.74 -3.28 11.66
C PHE A 2 -13.43 -3.79 12.95
N ARG A 3 -12.82 -3.62 14.13
CA ARG A 3 -13.39 -4.03 15.43
C ARG A 3 -14.73 -3.35 15.75
N ALA A 4 -14.96 -2.14 15.29
CA ALA A 4 -16.22 -1.42 15.54
C ALA A 4 -17.40 -1.95 14.72
N VAL A 5 -17.14 -2.61 13.59
CA VAL A 5 -18.16 -3.18 12.68
C VAL A 5 -18.38 -4.67 12.98
N ALA A 6 -17.38 -5.35 13.52
CA ALA A 6 -17.33 -6.81 13.71
C ALA A 6 -18.08 -7.29 14.97
N ARG A 7 -19.37 -6.98 15.09
CA ARG A 7 -20.20 -7.52 16.20
C ARG A 7 -20.35 -9.02 16.10
N GLY A 8 -19.88 -9.75 17.13
CA GLY A 8 -19.97 -11.22 17.20
C GLY A 8 -18.86 -11.98 16.49
N VAL A 9 -17.79 -11.29 16.05
CA VAL A 9 -16.58 -11.90 15.48
C VAL A 9 -15.36 -11.27 16.16
N GLU A 10 -14.44 -12.10 16.61
CA GLU A 10 -13.15 -11.63 17.11
C GLU A 10 -12.25 -11.18 15.95
N VAL A 11 -11.67 -9.99 16.03
CA VAL A 11 -10.76 -9.45 15.03
C VAL A 11 -9.35 -9.39 15.61
N VAL A 12 -8.46 -10.19 15.02
CA VAL A 12 -7.03 -10.21 15.35
C VAL A 12 -6.26 -9.44 14.27
N GLU A 13 -5.39 -8.53 14.68
CA GLU A 13 -4.50 -7.80 13.78
C GLU A 13 -3.16 -8.52 13.68
N ALA A 14 -2.82 -8.97 12.47
CA ALA A 14 -1.59 -9.67 12.17
C ALA A 14 -0.74 -8.86 11.16
N PRO A 15 0.12 -7.94 11.63
CA PRO A 15 0.85 -7.04 10.74
C PRO A 15 1.96 -7.77 9.97
N MET A 16 1.71 -8.08 8.70
CA MET A 16 2.70 -8.70 7.80
C MET A 16 3.65 -7.69 7.15
N VAL A 17 3.37 -6.39 7.24
CA VAL A 17 4.21 -5.31 6.70
C VAL A 17 4.52 -4.32 7.81
N GLN A 18 5.79 -4.12 8.09
CA GLN A 18 6.28 -3.08 8.99
C GLN A 18 6.99 -2.01 8.15
N LEU A 19 6.53 -0.77 8.28
CA LEU A 19 7.17 0.37 7.62
C LEU A 19 8.11 1.05 8.60
N VAL A 20 9.37 1.12 8.24
CA VAL A 20 10.38 1.86 8.98
C VAL A 20 10.86 3.06 8.15
N GLU A 21 11.16 4.15 8.81
CA GLU A 21 11.75 5.32 8.16
C GLU A 21 13.12 4.97 7.62
N ASN A 22 13.39 5.43 6.39
CA ASN A 22 14.68 5.31 5.76
C ASN A 22 15.38 6.67 5.77
N PRO A 23 16.70 6.76 5.98
CA PRO A 23 17.41 8.03 5.82
C PRO A 23 17.14 8.62 4.44
N LEU A 24 16.75 9.89 4.42
CA LEU A 24 16.50 10.63 3.18
C LEU A 24 17.40 11.87 3.17
N ASP A 25 18.36 11.90 2.25
CA ASP A 25 19.23 13.05 2.05
C ASP A 25 18.48 14.15 1.29
N ALA A 26 18.01 15.16 2.03
CA ALA A 26 17.29 16.28 1.45
C ALA A 26 18.15 17.11 0.46
N ALA A 27 19.48 17.12 0.60
CA ALA A 27 20.36 17.80 -0.34
C ALA A 27 20.44 17.05 -1.67
N ALA A 28 20.60 15.72 -1.62
CA ALA A 28 20.56 14.88 -2.81
C ALA A 28 19.20 14.97 -3.53
N VAL A 29 18.09 15.00 -2.77
CA VAL A 29 16.75 15.22 -3.34
C VAL A 29 16.64 16.59 -4.00
N ALA A 30 17.13 17.66 -3.37
CA ALA A 30 17.10 19.01 -3.96
C ALA A 30 17.85 19.05 -5.29
N VAL A 31 19.03 18.44 -5.37
CA VAL A 31 19.81 18.34 -6.62
C VAL A 31 19.04 17.56 -7.69
N ALA A 32 18.43 16.42 -7.34
CA ALA A 32 17.62 15.65 -8.29
C ALA A 32 16.44 16.48 -8.84
N LEU A 33 15.73 17.19 -7.95
CA LEU A 33 14.60 18.05 -8.34
C LEU A 33 15.03 19.22 -9.25
N GLU A 34 16.24 19.73 -9.16
CA GLU A 34 16.74 20.79 -10.05
C GLU A 34 16.84 20.34 -11.52
N HIS A 35 17.00 19.05 -11.76
CA HIS A 35 17.21 18.46 -13.08
C HIS A 35 15.99 17.73 -13.63
N CYS A 36 14.89 17.69 -12.87
CA CYS A 36 13.65 17.01 -13.24
C CYS A 36 12.53 18.00 -13.52
N ASP A 37 11.56 17.57 -14.33
CA ASP A 37 10.36 18.34 -14.67
C ASP A 37 9.09 17.75 -14.06
N ALA A 38 9.20 16.59 -13.41
CA ALA A 38 8.10 15.95 -12.73
C ALA A 38 8.51 15.32 -11.38
N VAL A 39 7.54 15.21 -10.46
CA VAL A 39 7.68 14.46 -9.21
C VAL A 39 6.44 13.60 -8.95
N VAL A 40 6.67 12.34 -8.61
CA VAL A 40 5.63 11.35 -8.32
C VAL A 40 5.78 10.86 -6.88
N PHE A 41 4.72 11.02 -6.10
CA PHE A 41 4.63 10.48 -4.76
C PHE A 41 3.73 9.23 -4.77
N ALA A 42 4.30 8.05 -4.59
CA ALA A 42 3.50 6.82 -4.47
C ALA A 42 2.52 6.89 -3.28
N THR A 43 2.81 7.72 -2.29
CA THR A 43 1.92 8.02 -1.16
C THR A 43 2.14 9.44 -0.64
N GLY A 44 1.10 10.09 -0.13
CA GLY A 44 1.20 11.40 0.51
C GLY A 44 2.10 11.42 1.76
N ARG A 45 2.31 10.28 2.41
CA ARG A 45 3.28 10.15 3.52
C ARG A 45 4.71 10.40 3.06
N ALA A 46 5.07 10.01 1.83
CA ALA A 46 6.40 10.30 1.27
C ALA A 46 6.63 11.80 1.13
N ALA A 47 5.61 12.56 0.75
CA ALA A 47 5.68 14.02 0.68
C ALA A 47 5.90 14.65 2.07
N TYR A 48 5.18 14.19 3.10
CA TYR A 48 5.41 14.66 4.47
C TYR A 48 6.83 14.33 4.95
N ARG A 49 7.30 13.11 4.70
CA ARG A 49 8.66 12.71 5.09
C ARG A 49 9.72 13.58 4.44
N LEU A 50 9.59 13.86 3.13
CA LEU A 50 10.49 14.78 2.44
C LEU A 50 10.43 16.19 3.03
N ALA A 51 9.22 16.71 3.31
CA ALA A 51 9.06 18.03 3.90
C ALA A 51 9.71 18.13 5.29
N ASP A 52 9.62 17.09 6.09
CA ASP A 52 10.24 17.04 7.43
C ASP A 52 11.77 16.99 7.35
N GLU A 53 12.33 16.15 6.49
CA GLU A 53 13.79 16.09 6.30
C GLU A 53 14.32 17.39 5.68
N ALA A 54 13.56 18.00 4.76
CA ALA A 54 13.90 19.29 4.18
C ALA A 54 13.92 20.42 5.23
N ARG A 55 12.96 20.40 6.20
CA ARG A 55 12.97 21.37 7.32
C ARG A 55 14.18 21.18 8.23
N LYS A 56 14.50 19.93 8.60
CA LYS A 56 15.67 19.59 9.42
C LYS A 56 16.98 20.06 8.76
N ALA A 57 17.05 19.93 7.43
CA ALA A 57 18.23 20.35 6.65
C ALA A 57 18.24 21.85 6.29
N GLY A 58 17.21 22.64 6.63
CA GLY A 58 17.08 24.04 6.22
C GLY A 58 16.83 24.24 4.71
N LEU A 59 16.37 23.21 4.00
CA LEU A 59 16.16 23.19 2.55
C LEU A 59 14.68 23.26 2.14
N TYR A 60 13.76 23.39 3.11
CA TYR A 60 12.33 23.28 2.85
C TYR A 60 11.83 24.28 1.79
N GLU A 61 12.17 25.56 1.90
CA GLU A 61 11.71 26.58 0.95
C GLU A 61 12.28 26.35 -0.47
N LYS A 62 13.53 25.88 -0.56
CA LYS A 62 14.14 25.50 -1.83
C LYS A 62 13.36 24.34 -2.48
N ILE A 63 13.15 23.24 -1.75
CA ILE A 63 12.44 22.06 -2.25
C ILE A 63 10.98 22.39 -2.58
N ARG A 64 10.30 23.17 -1.73
CA ARG A 64 8.93 23.63 -2.00
C ARG A 64 8.85 24.43 -3.29
N SER A 65 9.79 25.34 -3.52
CA SER A 65 9.86 26.16 -4.75
C SER A 65 10.14 25.30 -5.99
N LEU A 66 10.95 24.25 -5.88
CA LEU A 66 11.21 23.30 -6.97
C LEU A 66 9.95 22.48 -7.28
N VAL A 67 9.32 21.88 -6.28
CA VAL A 67 8.09 21.09 -6.44
C VAL A 67 6.97 21.94 -7.05
N ALA A 68 6.84 23.22 -6.67
CA ALA A 68 5.82 24.12 -7.19
C ALA A 68 5.93 24.41 -8.71
N ARG A 69 7.08 24.14 -9.31
CA ARG A 69 7.34 24.35 -10.75
C ARG A 69 7.24 23.07 -11.57
N MET A 70 7.01 21.94 -10.91
CA MET A 70 6.99 20.63 -11.53
C MET A 70 5.58 20.14 -11.81
N LYS A 71 5.46 19.14 -12.68
CA LYS A 71 4.30 18.28 -12.75
C LYS A 71 4.30 17.37 -11.51
N VAL A 72 3.31 17.54 -10.65
CA VAL A 72 3.23 16.79 -9.38
C VAL A 72 2.10 15.77 -9.48
N ALA A 73 2.39 14.52 -9.17
CA ALA A 73 1.41 13.44 -9.22
C ALA A 73 1.46 12.53 -7.99
N THR A 74 0.36 11.84 -7.70
CA THR A 74 0.27 10.79 -6.68
C THR A 74 -0.68 9.68 -7.13
N VAL A 75 -0.42 8.45 -6.64
CA VAL A 75 -1.27 7.27 -6.91
C VAL A 75 -2.08 6.82 -5.68
N GLU A 76 -2.16 7.65 -4.64
CA GLU A 76 -2.99 7.40 -3.44
C GLU A 76 -4.33 8.16 -3.49
N GLY A 77 -4.76 8.61 -4.67
CA GLY A 77 -6.01 9.33 -4.89
C GLY A 77 -6.08 10.65 -4.12
N GLU A 78 -7.30 11.06 -3.80
CA GLU A 78 -7.57 12.33 -3.13
C GLU A 78 -6.87 12.47 -1.77
N LYS A 79 -6.76 11.39 -1.01
CA LYS A 79 -6.05 11.40 0.28
C LYS A 79 -4.58 11.77 0.11
N GLY A 80 -3.91 11.15 -0.86
CA GLY A 80 -2.52 11.47 -1.21
C GLY A 80 -2.38 12.91 -1.70
N ALA A 81 -3.31 13.37 -2.54
CA ALA A 81 -3.32 14.74 -3.07
C ALA A 81 -3.41 15.80 -1.96
N VAL A 82 -4.30 15.62 -0.99
CA VAL A 82 -4.42 16.52 0.17
C VAL A 82 -3.12 16.53 1.00
N MET A 83 -2.49 15.37 1.20
CA MET A 83 -1.25 15.30 1.95
C MET A 83 -0.09 16.00 1.23
N VAL A 84 0.05 15.83 -0.08
CA VAL A 84 1.05 16.53 -0.90
C VAL A 84 0.80 18.05 -0.87
N GLN A 85 -0.46 18.47 -1.02
CA GLN A 85 -0.84 19.88 -0.94
C GLN A 85 -0.49 20.49 0.42
N ASN A 86 -0.75 19.78 1.52
CA ASN A 86 -0.39 20.25 2.86
C ASN A 86 1.13 20.30 3.07
N ALA A 87 1.89 19.38 2.43
CA ALA A 87 3.34 19.36 2.54
C ALA A 87 4.03 20.50 1.78
N PHE A 88 3.56 20.81 0.56
CA PHE A 88 4.28 21.71 -0.37
C PHE A 88 3.42 22.84 -0.93
N GLY A 89 2.14 22.92 -0.63
CA GLY A 89 1.22 23.94 -1.16
C GLY A 89 0.78 23.70 -2.61
N VAL A 90 1.12 22.56 -3.18
CA VAL A 90 0.79 22.20 -4.58
C VAL A 90 -0.17 21.04 -4.60
N ARG A 91 -1.29 21.19 -5.34
CA ARG A 91 -2.24 20.11 -5.55
C ARG A 91 -1.78 19.24 -6.73
N PRO A 92 -1.46 17.96 -6.50
CA PRO A 92 -1.02 17.06 -7.55
C PRO A 92 -2.19 16.57 -8.43
N ALA A 93 -1.87 16.08 -9.63
CA ALA A 93 -2.75 15.14 -10.33
C ALA A 93 -2.86 13.86 -9.50
N ALA A 94 -4.08 13.41 -9.22
CA ALA A 94 -4.33 12.28 -8.33
C ALA A 94 -4.98 11.13 -9.11
N ALA A 95 -4.27 9.98 -9.17
CA ALA A 95 -4.83 8.72 -9.60
C ALA A 95 -5.20 7.89 -8.36
N SER A 96 -6.34 7.19 -8.40
CA SER A 96 -6.79 6.36 -7.28
C SER A 96 -6.09 5.01 -7.24
N THR A 97 -5.55 4.57 -8.37
CA THR A 97 -4.79 3.32 -8.54
C THR A 97 -3.62 3.54 -9.48
N VAL A 98 -2.68 2.60 -9.48
CA VAL A 98 -1.54 2.65 -10.42
C VAL A 98 -2.02 2.48 -11.86
N GLU A 99 -3.07 1.70 -12.08
CA GLU A 99 -3.65 1.48 -13.40
C GLU A 99 -4.24 2.76 -14.04
N GLU A 100 -4.75 3.67 -13.23
CA GLU A 100 -5.28 4.97 -13.66
C GLU A 100 -4.18 6.04 -13.83
N PHE A 101 -2.98 5.75 -13.33
CA PHE A 101 -1.90 6.72 -13.32
C PHE A 101 -1.32 6.90 -14.73
N GLN A 102 -1.18 8.16 -15.13
CA GLN A 102 -0.44 8.59 -16.31
C GLN A 102 0.31 9.88 -15.99
N LEU A 103 1.57 9.93 -16.35
CA LEU A 103 2.37 11.14 -16.29
C LEU A 103 2.64 11.61 -17.72
N GLU A 104 1.92 12.66 -18.13
CA GLU A 104 2.03 13.19 -19.47
C GLU A 104 3.27 14.09 -19.62
N GLU A 105 3.93 13.99 -20.77
CA GLU A 105 4.98 14.92 -21.21
C GLU A 105 6.06 15.21 -20.16
N CYS A 106 6.71 14.20 -19.58
CA CYS A 106 7.92 14.40 -18.78
C CYS A 106 9.15 13.90 -19.51
N ARG A 107 10.32 14.50 -19.20
CA ARG A 107 11.63 14.00 -19.63
C ARG A 107 12.34 13.28 -18.50
N TYR A 108 12.28 13.87 -17.30
CA TYR A 108 12.90 13.34 -16.10
C TYR A 108 11.97 13.50 -14.91
N ALA A 109 11.73 12.44 -14.16
CA ALA A 109 10.91 12.43 -12.97
C ALA A 109 11.70 12.04 -11.72
N VAL A 110 11.32 12.58 -10.58
CA VAL A 110 11.70 12.04 -9.26
C VAL A 110 10.54 11.21 -8.75
N VAL A 111 10.78 9.95 -8.40
CA VAL A 111 9.76 9.02 -7.88
C VAL A 111 10.06 8.68 -6.43
N PHE A 112 9.10 8.97 -5.55
CA PHE A 112 9.15 8.61 -4.13
C PHE A 112 8.31 7.37 -3.87
N HIS A 113 8.95 6.26 -3.58
CA HIS A 113 8.31 4.97 -3.28
C HIS A 113 7.76 4.88 -1.86
N TYR A 114 6.89 3.88 -1.64
CA TYR A 114 6.32 3.57 -0.33
C TYR A 114 6.80 2.21 0.16
N GLY A 115 8.03 2.18 0.66
CA GLY A 115 8.62 1.03 1.34
C GLY A 115 9.24 -0.04 0.45
N VAL A 116 8.72 -0.21 -0.78
CA VAL A 116 9.27 -1.13 -1.80
C VAL A 116 9.24 -0.45 -3.17
N ARG A 117 10.08 -0.93 -4.06
CA ARG A 117 10.06 -0.52 -5.47
C ARG A 117 8.78 -1.02 -6.13
N ASP A 118 8.08 -0.11 -6.78
CA ASP A 118 6.82 -0.39 -7.48
C ASP A 118 7.05 -0.37 -8.99
N GLU A 119 7.26 -1.57 -9.56
CA GLU A 119 7.54 -1.75 -10.99
C GLU A 119 6.35 -1.37 -11.87
N GLU A 120 5.12 -1.57 -11.39
CA GLU A 120 3.91 -1.21 -12.13
C GLU A 120 3.78 0.31 -12.25
N LEU A 121 4.07 1.04 -11.17
CA LEU A 121 4.14 2.50 -11.17
C LEU A 121 5.24 3.00 -12.11
N LEU A 122 6.44 2.44 -12.02
CA LEU A 122 7.58 2.85 -12.85
C LEU A 122 7.34 2.63 -14.33
N ALA A 123 6.70 1.52 -14.69
CA ALA A 123 6.31 1.25 -16.08
C ALA A 123 5.35 2.30 -16.67
N ARG A 124 4.65 3.06 -15.82
CA ARG A 124 3.70 4.10 -16.22
C ARG A 124 4.22 5.52 -16.11
N VAL A 125 5.41 5.72 -15.54
CA VAL A 125 6.04 7.05 -15.48
C VAL A 125 6.36 7.57 -16.88
N GLY A 126 6.71 6.69 -17.81
CA GLY A 126 6.84 7.04 -19.24
C GLY A 126 8.06 7.91 -19.60
N CYS A 127 8.92 8.25 -18.66
CA CYS A 127 10.15 9.02 -18.85
C CYS A 127 11.30 8.48 -17.99
N SER A 128 12.52 9.04 -18.14
CA SER A 128 13.64 8.71 -17.25
C SER A 128 13.35 9.17 -15.82
N TYR A 129 13.80 8.40 -14.82
CA TYR A 129 13.49 8.71 -13.43
C TYR A 129 14.66 8.47 -12.49
N ILE A 130 14.61 9.17 -11.35
CA ILE A 130 15.45 8.97 -10.16
C ILE A 130 14.54 8.53 -9.03
N GLU A 131 14.94 7.49 -8.28
CA GLU A 131 14.13 6.87 -7.24
C GLU A 131 14.62 7.25 -5.85
N PHE A 132 13.68 7.57 -4.95
CA PHE A 132 13.92 7.75 -3.53
C PHE A 132 12.98 6.88 -2.69
N PHE A 133 13.51 6.37 -1.58
CA PHE A 133 12.80 5.48 -0.68
C PHE A 133 12.75 6.08 0.73
N PRO A 134 11.77 6.98 1.02
CA PRO A 134 11.62 7.59 2.35
C PRO A 134 11.28 6.58 3.46
N TYR A 135 10.79 5.42 3.07
CA TYR A 135 10.46 4.29 3.94
C TYR A 135 11.06 3.02 3.38
N ARG A 136 11.26 2.04 4.26
CA ARG A 136 11.57 0.66 3.93
C ARG A 136 10.49 -0.23 4.53
N ALA A 137 9.92 -1.12 3.72
CA ALA A 137 9.03 -2.15 4.19
C ALA A 137 9.84 -3.36 4.65
N LEU A 138 9.52 -3.87 5.83
CA LEU A 138 10.07 -5.08 6.40
C LEU A 138 8.95 -6.11 6.55
N PRO A 139 9.24 -7.41 6.40
CA PRO A 139 8.27 -8.45 6.69
C PRO A 139 7.89 -8.46 8.17
N GLY A 140 6.66 -8.82 8.46
CA GLY A 140 6.22 -9.18 9.81
C GLY A 140 6.90 -10.45 10.30
N GLY A 141 6.84 -10.70 11.61
CA GLY A 141 7.42 -11.89 12.20
C GLY A 141 6.55 -13.14 12.03
N TRP A 142 7.10 -14.30 12.46
CA TRP A 142 6.38 -15.57 12.51
C TRP A 142 5.10 -15.51 13.36
N ASP A 143 5.08 -14.68 14.40
CA ASP A 143 3.88 -14.48 15.23
C ASP A 143 2.68 -14.00 14.42
N SER A 144 2.91 -13.10 13.45
CA SER A 144 1.85 -12.63 12.54
C SER A 144 1.36 -13.76 11.63
N VAL A 145 2.27 -14.62 11.14
CA VAL A 145 1.90 -15.82 10.37
C VAL A 145 1.07 -16.77 11.22
N ALA A 146 1.49 -17.04 12.45
CA ALA A 146 0.78 -17.92 13.38
C ALA A 146 -0.63 -17.38 13.71
N MET A 147 -0.78 -16.07 13.93
CA MET A 147 -2.08 -15.42 14.13
C MET A 147 -3.01 -15.60 12.92
N ILE A 148 -2.50 -15.45 11.70
CA ILE A 148 -3.27 -15.67 10.48
C ILE A 148 -3.69 -17.14 10.37
N LEU A 149 -2.78 -18.07 10.69
CA LEU A 149 -3.05 -19.50 10.61
C LEU A 149 -3.96 -20.00 11.72
N SER A 150 -4.04 -19.35 12.87
CA SER A 150 -4.99 -19.71 13.96
C SER A 150 -6.40 -19.16 13.74
N SER A 151 -6.59 -18.20 12.83
CA SER A 151 -7.89 -17.59 12.55
C SER A 151 -8.72 -18.44 11.56
N ASP A 152 -10.04 -18.37 11.63
CA ASP A 152 -10.96 -19.06 10.69
C ASP A 152 -11.00 -18.42 9.32
N ALA A 153 -10.76 -17.12 9.27
CA ALA A 153 -10.73 -16.32 8.04
C ALA A 153 -9.53 -15.35 8.04
N ALA A 154 -8.96 -15.11 6.87
CA ALA A 154 -7.88 -14.16 6.68
C ALA A 154 -8.26 -13.08 5.66
N VAL A 155 -7.98 -11.83 5.98
CA VAL A 155 -8.23 -10.67 5.09
C VAL A 155 -6.91 -9.99 4.78
N PHE A 156 -6.53 -9.96 3.52
CA PHE A 156 -5.37 -9.23 3.07
C PHE A 156 -5.78 -7.93 2.38
N THR A 157 -5.17 -6.82 2.78
CA THR A 157 -5.42 -5.48 2.22
C THR A 157 -4.25 -4.95 1.38
N SER A 158 -3.16 -5.73 1.29
CA SER A 158 -1.94 -5.38 0.56
C SER A 158 -1.34 -6.62 -0.10
N ALA A 159 -0.97 -6.51 -1.38
CA ALA A 159 -0.24 -7.55 -2.09
C ALA A 159 1.13 -7.83 -1.46
N LEU A 160 1.77 -6.81 -0.90
CA LEU A 160 3.02 -6.95 -0.17
C LEU A 160 2.85 -7.81 1.09
N ALA A 161 1.72 -7.68 1.80
CA ALA A 161 1.41 -8.52 2.96
C ALA A 161 1.28 -10.00 2.57
N VAL A 162 0.69 -10.30 1.41
CA VAL A 162 0.61 -11.67 0.87
C VAL A 162 1.99 -12.22 0.56
N ARG A 163 2.84 -11.43 -0.09
CA ARG A 163 4.22 -11.84 -0.40
C ARG A 163 5.01 -12.13 0.89
N TYR A 164 4.98 -11.22 1.85
CA TYR A 164 5.69 -11.39 3.12
C TYR A 164 5.14 -12.55 3.94
N PHE A 165 3.83 -12.82 3.90
CA PHE A 165 3.28 -14.03 4.51
C PHE A 165 3.89 -15.30 3.90
N SER A 166 4.02 -15.36 2.57
CA SER A 166 4.65 -16.49 1.88
C SER A 166 6.15 -16.60 2.16
N GLU A 167 6.86 -15.49 2.19
CA GLU A 167 8.31 -15.44 2.48
C GLU A 167 8.63 -15.91 3.90
N VAL A 168 7.88 -15.44 4.90
CA VAL A 168 8.10 -15.77 6.32
C VAL A 168 7.54 -17.15 6.66
N GLY A 169 6.33 -17.45 6.19
CA GLY A 169 5.61 -18.69 6.53
C GLY A 169 6.01 -19.90 5.68
N GLY A 170 6.59 -19.66 4.51
CA GLY A 170 7.00 -20.70 3.57
C GLY A 170 5.84 -21.49 2.95
N PRO A 171 6.15 -22.50 2.15
CA PRO A 171 5.15 -23.27 1.40
C PRO A 171 4.11 -24.00 2.27
N GLN A 172 4.47 -24.38 3.49
CA GLN A 172 3.55 -25.05 4.40
C GLN A 172 2.48 -24.09 4.90
N ALA A 173 2.85 -22.87 5.31
CA ALA A 173 1.89 -21.86 5.74
C ALA A 173 0.94 -21.46 4.59
N VAL A 174 1.43 -21.39 3.36
CA VAL A 174 0.59 -21.14 2.17
C VAL A 174 -0.43 -22.26 1.96
N ARG A 175 -0.04 -23.54 2.12
CA ARG A 175 -0.98 -24.66 2.05
C ARG A 175 -2.06 -24.63 3.15
N GLU A 176 -1.67 -24.23 4.37
CA GLU A 176 -2.64 -24.09 5.47
C GLU A 176 -3.58 -22.88 5.25
N LEU A 177 -3.05 -21.78 4.72
CA LEU A 177 -3.87 -20.62 4.34
C LEU A 177 -4.92 -20.98 3.27
N ALA A 178 -4.54 -21.82 2.30
CA ALA A 178 -5.43 -22.25 1.22
C ALA A 178 -6.67 -23.05 1.70
N LYS A 179 -6.66 -23.55 2.92
CA LYS A 179 -7.79 -24.27 3.55
C LYS A 179 -8.79 -23.35 4.24
N LYS A 180 -8.47 -22.05 4.33
CA LYS A 180 -9.27 -21.06 5.08
C LYS A 180 -10.17 -20.24 4.16
N LEU A 181 -11.06 -19.46 4.77
CA LEU A 181 -11.73 -18.37 4.07
C LEU A 181 -10.74 -17.21 3.90
N VAL A 182 -10.28 -16.99 2.67
CA VAL A 182 -9.36 -15.89 2.37
C VAL A 182 -10.07 -14.81 1.56
N VAL A 183 -9.93 -13.56 1.99
CA VAL A 183 -10.55 -12.41 1.35
C VAL A 183 -9.45 -11.46 0.85
N ALA A 184 -9.47 -11.19 -0.44
CA ALA A 184 -8.63 -10.17 -1.06
C ALA A 184 -9.33 -8.80 -1.01
N GLY A 185 -8.68 -7.80 -0.43
CA GLY A 185 -9.18 -6.43 -0.33
C GLY A 185 -9.16 -5.64 -1.64
N GLY A 186 -8.66 -6.23 -2.74
CA GLY A 186 -8.62 -5.60 -4.06
C GLY A 186 -7.88 -6.43 -5.11
N PRO A 187 -7.86 -5.96 -6.38
CA PRO A 187 -7.30 -6.72 -7.52
C PRO A 187 -5.82 -7.10 -7.34
N GLY A 188 -4.97 -6.19 -6.88
CA GLY A 188 -3.55 -6.47 -6.65
C GLY A 188 -3.31 -7.56 -5.61
N VAL A 189 -4.13 -7.60 -4.54
CA VAL A 189 -4.10 -8.66 -3.52
C VAL A 189 -4.55 -9.98 -4.13
N SER A 190 -5.62 -9.96 -4.94
CA SER A 190 -6.13 -11.13 -5.63
C SER A 190 -5.07 -11.74 -6.56
N ARG A 191 -4.39 -10.92 -7.36
CA ARG A 191 -3.27 -11.39 -8.21
C ARG A 191 -2.18 -12.11 -7.39
N ALA A 192 -1.78 -11.51 -6.25
CA ALA A 192 -0.76 -12.09 -5.38
C ALA A 192 -1.20 -13.44 -4.78
N LEU A 193 -2.45 -13.58 -4.34
CA LEU A 193 -3.00 -14.84 -3.83
C LEU A 193 -3.12 -15.90 -4.93
N THR A 194 -3.54 -15.49 -6.14
CA THR A 194 -3.60 -16.39 -7.31
C THR A 194 -2.23 -16.95 -7.67
N GLN A 195 -1.18 -16.12 -7.64
CA GLN A 195 0.20 -16.55 -7.89
C GLN A 195 0.70 -17.60 -6.88
N LEU A 196 0.18 -17.56 -5.65
CA LEU A 196 0.48 -18.55 -4.61
C LEU A 196 -0.44 -19.78 -4.66
N GLY A 197 -1.42 -19.83 -5.57
CA GLY A 197 -2.42 -20.90 -5.65
C GLY A 197 -3.39 -20.93 -4.47
N VAL A 198 -3.61 -19.80 -3.78
CA VAL A 198 -4.51 -19.69 -2.63
C VAL A 198 -5.93 -19.35 -3.12
N PRO A 199 -6.94 -20.23 -2.92
CA PRO A 199 -8.34 -19.92 -3.18
C PRO A 199 -8.79 -18.73 -2.33
N HIS A 200 -9.49 -17.77 -2.94
CA HIS A 200 -9.94 -16.58 -2.24
C HIS A 200 -11.17 -15.96 -2.92
N VAL A 201 -11.83 -15.08 -2.20
CA VAL A 201 -12.87 -14.20 -2.73
C VAL A 201 -12.37 -12.77 -2.77
N VAL A 202 -12.81 -12.01 -3.77
CA VAL A 202 -12.42 -10.59 -3.90
C VAL A 202 -13.53 -9.73 -3.34
N ALA A 203 -13.17 -8.84 -2.41
CA ALA A 203 -14.12 -7.88 -1.87
C ALA A 203 -14.53 -6.85 -2.94
N PRO A 204 -15.81 -6.44 -2.97
CA PRO A 204 -16.31 -5.47 -3.94
C PRO A 204 -15.72 -4.05 -3.74
N SER A 205 -15.06 -3.81 -2.60
CA SER A 205 -14.42 -2.54 -2.28
C SER A 205 -13.24 -2.76 -1.34
N GLY A 206 -12.11 -2.13 -1.65
CA GLY A 206 -10.93 -2.09 -0.77
C GLY A 206 -11.03 -1.09 0.38
N ARG A 207 -12.10 -0.29 0.45
CA ARG A 207 -12.32 0.64 1.57
C ARG A 207 -12.65 -0.14 2.84
N LEU A 208 -12.01 0.19 3.96
CA LEU A 208 -12.04 -0.59 5.21
C LEU A 208 -13.47 -0.84 5.75
N GLY A 209 -14.38 0.13 5.66
CA GLY A 209 -15.76 -0.04 6.12
C GLY A 209 -16.56 -1.08 5.32
N PRO A 210 -16.73 -0.89 4.00
CA PRO A 210 -17.38 -1.88 3.12
C PRO A 210 -16.69 -3.25 3.14
N LEU A 211 -15.35 -3.30 3.19
CA LEU A 211 -14.58 -4.54 3.30
C LEU A 211 -14.94 -5.29 4.60
N ALA A 212 -14.96 -4.59 5.74
CA ALA A 212 -15.33 -5.19 7.02
C ALA A 212 -16.75 -5.77 6.98
N GLN A 213 -17.72 -5.03 6.43
CA GLN A 213 -19.10 -5.51 6.31
C GLN A 213 -19.21 -6.75 5.41
N TYR A 214 -18.50 -6.75 4.28
CA TYR A 214 -18.44 -7.88 3.36
C TYR A 214 -17.90 -9.14 4.04
N VAL A 215 -16.77 -9.03 4.74
CA VAL A 215 -16.16 -10.14 5.48
C VAL A 215 -17.10 -10.69 6.55
N MET A 216 -17.77 -9.81 7.29
CA MET A 216 -18.74 -10.20 8.31
C MET A 216 -19.89 -11.03 7.76
N ASN A 217 -20.41 -10.68 6.58
CA ASN A 217 -21.45 -11.44 5.92
C ASN A 217 -20.96 -12.84 5.54
N LEU A 218 -19.78 -12.95 4.92
CA LEU A 218 -19.18 -14.23 4.54
C LEU A 218 -18.93 -15.17 5.74
N VAL A 219 -18.41 -14.63 6.85
CA VAL A 219 -18.15 -15.42 8.06
C VAL A 219 -19.47 -15.95 8.65
N LYS A 220 -20.53 -15.13 8.68
CA LYS A 220 -21.86 -15.56 9.15
C LYS A 220 -22.48 -16.63 8.26
N GLU A 221 -22.40 -16.48 6.94
CA GLU A 221 -22.91 -17.45 5.98
C GLU A 221 -22.20 -18.80 6.14
N LYS A 222 -20.88 -18.80 6.30
CA LYS A 222 -20.10 -20.01 6.54
C LYS A 222 -20.51 -20.71 7.84
N ALA A 223 -20.61 -19.96 8.94
CA ALA A 223 -21.04 -20.52 10.23
C ALA A 223 -22.44 -21.14 10.18
N THR A 224 -23.36 -20.57 9.38
CA THR A 224 -24.71 -21.11 9.20
C THR A 224 -24.72 -22.37 8.32
N SER A 225 -23.83 -22.48 7.36
CA SER A 225 -23.68 -23.65 6.48
C SER A 225 -23.11 -24.84 7.23
N ASP A 226 -22.17 -24.65 8.13
CA ASP A 226 -21.55 -25.71 8.93
C ASP A 226 -22.48 -26.26 10.02
N GLN A 227 -23.58 -25.55 10.36
CA GLN A 227 -24.58 -25.97 11.34
C GLN A 227 -25.75 -26.75 10.74
N ARG A 228 -25.84 -26.94 9.42
CA ARG A 228 -26.87 -27.77 8.80
C ARG A 228 -26.44 -29.25 8.86
N PRO A 229 -27.11 -30.13 9.66
CA PRO A 229 -26.81 -31.54 9.63
C PRO A 229 -27.14 -32.07 8.24
N GLY A 230 -26.19 -32.81 7.65
CA GLY A 230 -26.40 -33.47 6.37
C GLY A 230 -27.66 -34.35 6.43
N THR A 231 -28.61 -34.02 5.59
CA THR A 231 -29.78 -34.87 5.31
C THR A 231 -29.38 -36.02 4.42
#